data_ef6c610bb49b76c07ae9dd85adb47b3b
#
_entry.id   ef6c610bb49b76c07ae9dd85adb47b3b
#
_cell.length_a   1.000
_cell.length_b   1.000
_cell.length_c   1.000
_cell.angle_alpha   90.00
_cell.angle_beta   90.00
_cell.angle_gamma   90.00
#
_symmetry.space_group_name_H-M   'P 1'
#
loop_
_entity.id
_entity.type
_entity.pdbx_description
1 polymer ?
#
loop_
_entity_poly.entity_id
_entity_poly.type
_entity_poly.pdbx_seq_one_letter_code
_entity_poly.pdbx_strand_id
1 'polypeptide(L)'
;MNEIVKLGHPSLKSRSNKVTHFDAGLIKLIDQMYEIMYNAHGVGLAAPQISKNIQVFVYDSGSGPKHCINPRLISKKDSSVFYEGCLSLPGYYFDITRADYVKVESLNMYNKKEIHEGDELTARVLQHEMDHLKGK
;
A
#
# COMPACT_ATOMS: atom_id res chain seq x y z
N MET A 1 -17.41 5.35 -8.73
CA MET A 1 -16.21 4.53 -8.47
C MET A 1 -14.97 5.42 -8.43
N ASN A 2 -14.08 5.20 -7.48
CA ASN A 2 -12.83 5.95 -7.41
C ASN A 2 -11.86 5.47 -8.47
N GLU A 3 -11.14 6.41 -9.08
CA GLU A 3 -10.14 6.11 -10.09
C GLU A 3 -8.74 6.28 -9.48
N ILE A 4 -7.77 5.53 -10.04
CA ILE A 4 -6.37 5.67 -9.66
C ILE A 4 -5.85 6.99 -10.20
N VAL A 5 -5.35 7.86 -9.32
CA VAL A 5 -4.79 9.16 -9.71
C VAL A 5 -3.39 9.01 -10.26
N LYS A 6 -2.99 9.95 -11.11
CA LYS A 6 -1.71 9.93 -11.81
C LYS A 6 -0.70 10.88 -11.17
N LEU A 7 0.56 10.72 -11.56
CA LEU A 7 1.64 11.59 -11.11
C LEU A 7 1.24 13.07 -11.26
N GLY A 8 1.54 13.87 -10.25
CA GLY A 8 1.17 15.28 -10.20
C GLY A 8 -0.08 15.56 -9.39
N HIS A 9 -0.90 14.54 -9.12
CA HIS A 9 -2.07 14.74 -8.26
C HIS A 9 -1.62 15.02 -6.82
N PRO A 10 -2.20 16.05 -6.14
CA PRO A 10 -1.76 16.42 -4.80
C PRO A 10 -1.78 15.29 -3.77
N SER A 11 -2.74 14.36 -3.87
CA SER A 11 -2.85 13.25 -2.92
C SER A 11 -1.61 12.35 -2.90
N LEU A 12 -0.88 12.23 -4.02
CA LEU A 12 0.32 11.40 -4.10
C LEU A 12 1.52 12.03 -3.40
N LYS A 13 1.50 13.34 -3.18
CA LYS A 13 2.58 14.09 -2.54
C LYS A 13 2.31 14.41 -1.08
N SER A 14 1.11 14.13 -0.61
CA SER A 14 0.69 14.45 0.74
C SER A 14 0.94 13.26 1.67
N ARG A 15 1.35 13.57 2.90
CA ARG A 15 1.44 12.57 3.96
C ARG A 15 0.03 12.18 4.38
N SER A 16 -0.23 10.89 4.49
CA SER A 16 -1.55 10.38 4.85
C SER A 16 -1.82 10.49 6.35
N ASN A 17 -3.08 10.71 6.72
CA ASN A 17 -3.51 10.80 8.10
C ASN A 17 -3.81 9.41 8.67
N LYS A 18 -3.60 9.23 9.97
CA LYS A 18 -3.97 7.99 10.64
C LYS A 18 -5.48 7.81 10.63
N VAL A 19 -5.90 6.56 10.47
CA VAL A 19 -7.31 6.17 10.62
C VAL A 19 -7.64 6.12 12.09
N THR A 20 -8.73 6.77 12.50
CA THR A 20 -9.18 6.82 13.89
C THR A 20 -10.58 6.21 14.09
N HIS A 21 -11.32 6.01 13.01
CA HIS A 21 -12.67 5.43 13.07
C HIS A 21 -12.72 4.14 12.26
N PHE A 22 -13.02 3.04 12.93
CA PHE A 22 -13.08 1.71 12.35
C PHE A 22 -14.56 1.30 12.24
N ASP A 23 -15.20 1.71 11.14
CA ASP A 23 -16.64 1.59 10.93
C ASP A 23 -16.95 0.90 9.59
N ALA A 24 -18.23 0.81 9.28
CA ALA A 24 -18.69 0.18 8.04
C ALA A 24 -18.18 0.91 6.79
N GLY A 25 -17.98 2.22 6.88
CA GLY A 25 -17.43 3.00 5.76
C GLY A 25 -15.99 2.61 5.45
N LEU A 26 -15.20 2.33 6.47
CA LEU A 26 -13.82 1.87 6.30
C LEU A 26 -13.78 0.49 5.63
N ILE A 27 -14.63 -0.43 6.09
CA ILE A 27 -14.74 -1.78 5.50
C ILE A 27 -15.11 -1.69 4.02
N LYS A 28 -16.10 -0.85 3.71
CA LYS A 28 -16.54 -0.63 2.33
C LYS A 28 -15.41 -0.06 1.46
N LEU A 29 -14.65 0.89 2.00
CA LEU A 29 -13.51 1.48 1.28
C LEU A 29 -12.45 0.40 0.97
N ILE A 30 -12.12 -0.43 1.94
CA ILE A 30 -11.12 -1.49 1.74
C ILE A 30 -11.60 -2.48 0.67
N ASP A 31 -12.87 -2.87 0.68
CA ASP A 31 -13.43 -3.76 -0.34
C ASP A 31 -13.36 -3.11 -1.72
N GLN A 32 -13.63 -1.80 -1.83
CA GLN A 32 -13.49 -1.07 -3.08
C GLN A 32 -12.03 -1.03 -3.54
N MET A 33 -11.09 -0.86 -2.62
CA MET A 33 -9.67 -0.84 -2.93
C MET A 33 -9.20 -2.20 -3.49
N TYR A 34 -9.67 -3.31 -2.91
CA TYR A 34 -9.38 -4.62 -3.47
C TYR A 34 -9.87 -4.73 -4.90
N GLU A 35 -11.10 -4.32 -5.16
CA GLU A 35 -11.68 -4.38 -6.50
C GLU A 35 -10.89 -3.54 -7.50
N ILE A 36 -10.54 -2.30 -7.13
CA ILE A 36 -9.76 -1.41 -7.98
C ILE A 36 -8.39 -2.02 -8.29
N MET A 37 -7.72 -2.55 -7.27
CA MET A 37 -6.41 -3.19 -7.42
C MET A 37 -6.45 -4.35 -8.40
N TYR A 38 -7.40 -5.27 -8.23
CA TYR A 38 -7.51 -6.45 -9.09
C TYR A 38 -7.92 -6.08 -10.51
N ASN A 39 -8.81 -5.12 -10.69
CA ASN A 39 -9.22 -4.66 -12.01
C ASN A 39 -8.07 -4.00 -12.77
N ALA A 40 -7.13 -3.40 -12.07
CA ALA A 40 -5.95 -2.78 -12.66
C ALA A 40 -4.76 -3.75 -12.77
N HIS A 41 -4.94 -5.02 -12.41
CA HIS A 41 -3.89 -6.04 -12.40
C HIS A 41 -2.70 -5.67 -11.55
N GLY A 42 -2.93 -4.92 -10.47
CA GLY A 42 -1.88 -4.49 -9.54
C GLY A 42 -1.69 -5.48 -8.41
N VAL A 43 -0.52 -5.43 -7.78
CA VAL A 43 -0.19 -6.24 -6.59
C VAL A 43 -0.37 -5.44 -5.30
N GLY A 44 -0.57 -4.13 -5.41
CA GLY A 44 -0.81 -3.25 -4.27
C GLY A 44 -1.51 -1.97 -4.69
N LEU A 45 -2.19 -1.33 -3.74
CA LEU A 45 -2.85 -0.05 -3.94
C LEU A 45 -2.96 0.66 -2.59
N ALA A 46 -2.46 1.89 -2.54
CA ALA A 46 -2.57 2.75 -1.36
C ALA A 46 -3.71 3.75 -1.52
N ALA A 47 -4.37 4.10 -0.41
CA ALA A 47 -5.52 5.01 -0.44
C ALA A 47 -5.22 6.35 -1.12
N PRO A 48 -4.03 6.97 -0.98
CA PRO A 48 -3.72 8.20 -1.73
C PRO A 48 -3.86 8.05 -3.25
N GLN A 49 -3.66 6.85 -3.79
CA GLN A 49 -3.79 6.62 -5.23
C GLN A 49 -5.23 6.71 -5.73
N ILE A 50 -6.20 6.74 -4.82
CA ILE A 50 -7.61 6.98 -5.14
C ILE A 50 -8.13 8.23 -4.41
N SER A 51 -7.24 9.19 -4.16
CA SER A 51 -7.54 10.50 -3.56
C SER A 51 -8.00 10.46 -2.11
N LYS A 52 -7.66 9.40 -1.38
CA LYS A 52 -7.96 9.26 0.06
C LYS A 52 -6.66 9.34 0.85
N ASN A 53 -6.39 10.48 1.50
CA ASN A 53 -5.14 10.67 2.24
C ASN A 53 -5.23 10.11 3.65
N ILE A 54 -5.44 8.81 3.75
CA ILE A 54 -5.47 8.06 5.00
C ILE A 54 -4.48 6.89 4.91
N GLN A 55 -4.02 6.41 6.07
CA GLN A 55 -3.02 5.35 6.16
C GLN A 55 -3.65 3.98 5.98
N VAL A 56 -4.05 3.68 4.75
CA VAL A 56 -4.59 2.38 4.36
C VAL A 56 -3.97 1.96 3.03
N PHE A 57 -3.54 0.72 2.95
CA PHE A 57 -3.22 0.11 1.65
C PHE A 57 -3.69 -1.34 1.62
N VAL A 58 -3.86 -1.86 0.41
CA VAL A 58 -4.18 -3.26 0.17
C VAL A 58 -3.09 -3.87 -0.71
N TYR A 59 -2.92 -5.18 -0.62
CA TYR A 59 -1.97 -5.88 -1.47
C TYR A 59 -2.32 -7.36 -1.59
N ASP A 60 -1.77 -7.99 -2.61
CA ASP A 60 -1.83 -9.44 -2.80
C ASP A 60 -0.52 -9.86 -3.46
N SER A 61 0.36 -10.49 -2.69
CA SER A 61 1.66 -10.98 -3.17
C SER A 61 1.62 -12.47 -3.51
N GLY A 62 0.42 -13.05 -3.67
CA GLY A 62 0.21 -14.44 -4.05
C GLY A 62 -0.55 -15.27 -3.02
N SER A 63 -0.80 -14.74 -1.83
CA SER A 63 -1.47 -15.47 -0.74
C SER A 63 -2.91 -15.00 -0.49
N GLY A 64 -3.48 -14.20 -1.41
CA GLY A 64 -4.80 -13.64 -1.30
C GLY A 64 -4.78 -12.18 -0.87
N PRO A 65 -5.96 -11.53 -0.83
CA PRO A 65 -6.07 -10.11 -0.50
C PRO A 65 -5.73 -9.83 0.96
N LYS A 66 -4.94 -8.80 1.17
CA LYS A 66 -4.54 -8.34 2.50
C LYS A 66 -4.65 -6.82 2.58
N HIS A 67 -4.87 -6.29 3.78
CA HIS A 67 -4.93 -4.86 3.99
C HIS A 67 -4.14 -4.47 5.24
N CYS A 68 -3.63 -3.23 5.22
CA CYS A 68 -2.88 -2.65 6.34
C CYS A 68 -3.43 -1.27 6.65
N ILE A 69 -3.73 -1.02 7.93
CA ILE A 69 -4.22 0.28 8.43
C ILE A 69 -3.22 0.77 9.46
N ASN A 70 -2.81 2.03 9.35
CA ASN A 70 -1.82 2.65 10.23
C ASN A 70 -0.55 1.79 10.35
N PRO A 71 0.09 1.41 9.22
CA PRO A 71 1.23 0.51 9.25
C PRO A 71 2.46 1.15 9.88
N ARG A 72 3.28 0.32 10.52
CA ARG A 72 4.54 0.74 11.12
C ARG A 72 5.60 -0.31 10.82
N LEU A 73 6.73 0.15 10.26
CA LEU A 73 7.86 -0.74 10.00
C LEU A 73 8.50 -1.15 11.33
N ILE A 74 8.58 -2.45 11.59
CA ILE A 74 9.21 -2.99 12.78
C ILE A 74 10.68 -3.33 12.53
N SER A 75 10.96 -4.03 11.42
CA SER A 75 12.32 -4.41 11.06
C SER A 75 12.46 -4.60 9.56
N LYS A 76 13.70 -4.47 9.09
CA LYS A 76 14.06 -4.73 7.70
C LYS A 76 15.47 -5.32 7.66
N LYS A 77 15.75 -6.13 6.65
CA LYS A 77 17.07 -6.77 6.50
C LYS A 77 17.53 -6.67 5.05
N ASP A 78 18.84 -6.46 4.88
CA ASP A 78 19.50 -6.42 3.59
C ASP A 78 18.89 -5.38 2.64
N SER A 79 19.36 -5.34 1.42
CA SER A 79 18.77 -4.50 0.37
C SER A 79 19.22 -4.96 -1.00
N SER A 80 18.38 -4.70 -1.99
CA SER A 80 18.65 -4.98 -3.39
C SER A 80 17.97 -3.93 -4.25
N VAL A 81 18.44 -3.78 -5.49
CA VAL A 81 17.83 -2.89 -6.47
C VAL A 81 16.77 -3.67 -7.24
N PHE A 82 15.57 -3.11 -7.34
CA PHE A 82 14.46 -3.71 -8.05
C PHE A 82 13.95 -2.77 -9.13
N TYR A 83 13.44 -3.36 -10.20
CA TYR A 83 12.81 -2.64 -11.29
C TYR A 83 11.31 -2.61 -11.04
N GLU A 84 10.80 -1.47 -10.60
CA GLU A 84 9.41 -1.35 -10.14
C GLU A 84 8.59 -0.40 -10.99
N GLY A 85 7.32 -0.77 -11.22
CA GLY A 85 6.31 0.08 -11.79
C GLY A 85 5.29 0.50 -10.74
N CYS A 86 4.43 1.44 -11.10
CA CYS A 86 3.36 1.92 -10.23
C CYS A 86 2.11 2.20 -11.07
N LEU A 87 0.93 1.86 -10.52
CA LEU A 87 -0.34 2.09 -11.22
C LEU A 87 -0.61 3.58 -11.49
N SER A 88 -0.04 4.48 -10.70
CA SER A 88 -0.11 5.93 -10.92
C SER A 88 0.85 6.43 -12.00
N LEU A 89 1.74 5.57 -12.52
CA LEU A 89 2.69 5.86 -13.58
C LEU A 89 2.67 4.74 -14.61
N PRO A 90 1.55 4.55 -15.33
CA PRO A 90 1.43 3.44 -16.29
C PRO A 90 2.53 3.49 -17.35
N GLY A 91 3.20 2.37 -17.57
CA GLY A 91 4.26 2.26 -18.58
C GLY A 91 5.62 2.76 -18.14
N TYR A 92 5.76 3.31 -16.95
CA TYR A 92 7.04 3.78 -16.42
C TYR A 92 7.52 2.84 -15.32
N TYR A 93 8.82 2.54 -15.34
CA TYR A 93 9.46 1.67 -14.37
C TYR A 93 10.76 2.32 -13.92
N PHE A 94 11.12 2.08 -12.67
CA PHE A 94 12.29 2.71 -12.06
C PHE A 94 13.11 1.68 -11.29
N ASP A 95 14.43 1.88 -11.25
CA ASP A 95 15.30 1.14 -10.34
C ASP A 95 15.15 1.73 -8.94
N ILE A 96 14.77 0.92 -7.98
CA ILE A 96 14.57 1.34 -6.59
C ILE A 96 15.28 0.37 -5.66
N THR A 97 16.00 0.90 -4.67
CA THR A 97 16.59 0.08 -3.62
C THR A 97 15.55 -0.21 -2.57
N ARG A 98 15.32 -1.48 -2.28
CA ARG A 98 14.38 -1.96 -1.28
C ARG A 98 15.06 -2.92 -0.33
N ALA A 99 14.59 -3.00 0.92
CA ALA A 99 15.00 -4.07 1.81
C ALA A 99 14.54 -5.42 1.26
N ASP A 100 15.34 -6.46 1.44
CA ASP A 100 14.99 -7.80 0.96
C ASP A 100 13.94 -8.47 1.83
N TYR A 101 13.88 -8.11 3.10
CA TYR A 101 12.92 -8.60 4.08
C TYR A 101 12.39 -7.43 4.90
N VAL A 102 11.08 -7.42 5.17
CA VAL A 102 10.45 -6.44 6.06
C VAL A 102 9.44 -7.10 6.97
N LYS A 103 9.26 -6.49 8.14
CA LYS A 103 8.22 -6.85 9.10
C LYS A 103 7.47 -5.57 9.45
N VAL A 104 6.17 -5.58 9.22
CA VAL A 104 5.27 -4.43 9.40
C VAL A 104 4.18 -4.80 10.38
N GLU A 105 3.95 -3.95 11.38
CA GLU A 105 2.80 -4.05 12.27
C GLU A 105 1.72 -3.12 11.75
N SER A 106 0.48 -3.60 11.67
CA SER A 106 -0.65 -2.79 11.25
C SER A 106 -1.90 -3.18 12.00
N LEU A 107 -2.96 -2.42 11.77
CA LEU A 107 -4.30 -2.76 12.26
C LEU A 107 -5.12 -3.30 11.08
N ASN A 108 -6.06 -4.20 11.37
CA ASN A 108 -7.02 -4.63 10.37
C ASN A 108 -8.31 -3.79 10.47
N MET A 109 -9.29 -4.08 9.62
CA MET A 109 -10.54 -3.31 9.57
C MET A 109 -11.38 -3.43 10.84
N TYR A 110 -11.03 -4.34 11.75
CA TYR A 110 -11.67 -4.52 13.05
C TYR A 110 -10.85 -3.93 14.20
N ASN A 111 -9.85 -3.10 13.87
CA ASN A 111 -8.95 -2.44 14.84
C ASN A 111 -8.13 -3.45 15.66
N LYS A 112 -7.74 -4.55 15.05
CA LYS A 112 -6.89 -5.58 15.67
C LYS A 112 -5.49 -5.54 15.06
N LYS A 113 -4.47 -5.74 15.90
CA LYS A 113 -3.08 -5.79 15.44
C LYS A 113 -2.81 -7.03 14.60
N GLU A 114 -2.07 -6.82 13.52
CA GLU A 114 -1.60 -7.89 12.64
C GLU A 114 -0.15 -7.64 12.24
N ILE A 115 0.58 -8.72 11.99
CA ILE A 115 1.94 -8.65 11.49
C ILE A 115 1.94 -9.09 10.04
N HIS A 116 2.55 -8.28 9.19
CA HIS A 116 2.79 -8.58 7.78
C HIS A 116 4.29 -8.64 7.57
N GLU A 117 4.79 -9.78 7.13
CA GLU A 117 6.22 -9.94 6.93
C GLU A 117 6.51 -10.86 5.75
N GLY A 118 7.68 -10.71 5.18
CA GLY A 118 8.14 -11.55 4.09
C GLY A 118 9.31 -10.95 3.37
N ASP A 119 9.80 -11.71 2.40
CA ASP A 119 10.88 -11.33 1.50
C ASP A 119 10.34 -11.21 0.07
N GLU A 120 11.22 -11.00 -0.90
CA GLU A 120 10.91 -10.93 -2.33
C GLU A 120 9.74 -9.98 -2.63
N LEU A 121 8.72 -10.43 -3.34
CA LEU A 121 7.59 -9.57 -3.74
C LEU A 121 6.84 -8.98 -2.54
N THR A 122 6.65 -9.75 -1.48
CA THR A 122 5.99 -9.25 -0.26
C THR A 122 6.75 -8.08 0.34
N ALA A 123 8.08 -8.21 0.49
CA ALA A 123 8.90 -7.11 1.02
C ALA A 123 8.80 -5.87 0.13
N ARG A 124 8.86 -6.05 -1.19
CA ARG A 124 8.81 -4.94 -2.13
C ARG A 124 7.47 -4.21 -2.08
N VAL A 125 6.36 -4.93 -2.12
CA VAL A 125 5.03 -4.32 -2.16
C VAL A 125 4.72 -3.60 -0.85
N LEU A 126 5.09 -4.18 0.30
CA LEU A 126 4.88 -3.52 1.59
C LEU A 126 5.62 -2.17 1.65
N GLN A 127 6.87 -2.13 1.21
CA GLN A 127 7.66 -0.90 1.20
C GLN A 127 7.11 0.12 0.21
N HIS A 128 6.73 -0.33 -0.99
CA HIS A 128 6.19 0.53 -2.04
C HIS A 128 4.90 1.23 -1.55
N GLU A 129 3.97 0.47 -0.96
CA GLU A 129 2.71 1.05 -0.49
C GLU A 129 2.91 1.95 0.72
N MET A 130 3.82 1.62 1.63
CA MET A 130 4.14 2.50 2.75
C MET A 130 4.73 3.83 2.29
N ASP A 131 5.52 3.83 1.21
CA ASP A 131 6.05 5.06 0.63
C ASP A 131 4.92 5.98 0.14
N HIS A 132 3.90 5.42 -0.50
CA HIS A 132 2.73 6.21 -0.91
C HIS A 132 2.06 6.90 0.28
N LEU A 133 1.96 6.23 1.42
CA LEU A 133 1.36 6.82 2.62
C LEU A 133 2.18 7.98 3.18
N LYS A 134 3.47 8.04 2.85
CA LYS A 134 4.36 9.12 3.26
C LYS A 134 4.47 10.24 2.24
N GLY A 135 3.76 10.13 1.12
CA GLY A 135 3.81 11.11 0.03
C GLY A 135 5.04 10.98 -0.86
N LYS A 136 5.58 9.80 -0.95
CA LYS A 136 6.78 9.53 -1.76
C LYS A 136 6.49 8.93 -3.12
#